data_99006d3f7f9615bad18c2be93aaa02f8
#
_entry.id   99006d3f7f9615bad18c2be93aaa02f8
#
_cell.length_a   1.000
_cell.length_b   1.000
_cell.length_c   1.000
_cell.angle_alpha   90.00
_cell.angle_beta   90.00
_cell.angle_gamma   90.00
#
_symmetry.space_group_name_H-M   'P 1'
#
loop_
_entity.id
_entity.type
_entity.pdbx_description
1 polymer ?
#
loop_
_entity_poly.entity_id
_entity_poly.type
_entity_poly.pdbx_seq_one_letter_code
_entity_poly.pdbx_strand_id
1 'polypeptide(L)' 'MRRLRVKEVAQEKGFTMAKLQRVADINLKTIQAIWHNPQHDASLKTLDKIAKALGVPITALIEDVPEE' A
#
# COMPACT_ATOMS: atom_id res chain seq x y z
N MET A 1 -5.94 1.23 16.00
CA MET A 1 -5.07 0.34 15.21
C MET A 1 -5.15 0.73 13.76
N ARG A 2 -4.03 0.75 13.06
CA ARG A 2 -4.00 1.11 11.64
C ARG A 2 -3.87 -0.13 10.78
N ARG A 3 -4.55 -0.10 9.66
CA ARG A 3 -4.53 -1.18 8.69
C ARG A 3 -4.24 -0.60 7.31
N LEU A 4 -3.33 -1.23 6.57
CA LEU A 4 -3.03 -0.81 5.21
C LEU A 4 -4.05 -1.38 4.23
N ARG A 5 -4.45 -0.56 3.26
CA ARG A 5 -5.39 -0.94 2.21
C ARG A 5 -4.73 -0.97 0.84
N VAL A 6 -3.43 -1.18 0.80
CA VAL A 6 -2.67 -1.11 -0.45
C VAL A 6 -3.17 -2.14 -1.46
N LYS A 7 -3.37 -3.39 -1.02
CA LYS A 7 -3.84 -4.45 -1.90
C LYS A 7 -5.21 -4.13 -2.50
N GLU A 8 -6.16 -3.73 -1.66
CA GLU A 8 -7.52 -3.43 -2.10
C GLU A 8 -7.54 -2.27 -3.09
N VAL A 9 -6.84 -1.17 -2.76
CA VAL A 9 -6.80 0.00 -3.63
C VAL A 9 -6.10 -0.31 -4.94
N ALA A 10 -4.99 -1.06 -4.89
CA ALA A 10 -4.28 -1.47 -6.09
C ALA A 10 -5.18 -2.30 -7.01
N GLN A 11 -5.90 -3.26 -6.45
CA GLN A 11 -6.81 -4.10 -7.23
C GLN A 11 -7.95 -3.29 -7.85
N GLU A 12 -8.49 -2.31 -7.13
CA GLU A 12 -9.51 -1.40 -7.66
C GLU A 12 -9.00 -0.61 -8.86
N LYS A 13 -7.71 -0.28 -8.86
CA LYS A 13 -7.08 0.46 -9.95
C LYS A 13 -6.54 -0.44 -11.07
N GLY A 14 -6.76 -1.75 -10.96
CA GLY A 14 -6.29 -2.71 -11.96
C GLY A 14 -4.80 -3.02 -11.86
N PHE A 15 -4.18 -2.80 -10.71
CA PHE A 15 -2.77 -3.09 -10.49
C PHE A 15 -2.59 -4.48 -9.90
N THR A 16 -1.60 -5.21 -10.44
CA THR A 16 -1.07 -6.40 -9.77
C THR A 16 0.06 -5.97 -8.83
N MET A 17 0.47 -6.86 -7.93
CA MET A 17 1.62 -6.59 -7.06
C MET A 17 2.88 -6.27 -7.87
N ALA A 18 3.13 -7.04 -8.94
CA ALA A 18 4.30 -6.84 -9.79
C ALA A 18 4.27 -5.48 -10.49
N LYS A 19 3.11 -5.07 -11.00
CA LYS A 19 2.96 -3.77 -11.63
C LYS A 19 3.16 -2.64 -10.63
N LEU A 20 2.58 -2.77 -9.46
CA LEU A 20 2.74 -1.77 -8.40
C LEU A 20 4.20 -1.64 -7.99
N GLN A 21 4.89 -2.76 -7.82
CA GLN A 21 6.31 -2.79 -7.46
C GLN A 21 7.16 -2.01 -8.47
N ARG A 22 6.88 -2.19 -9.76
CA ARG A 22 7.63 -1.52 -10.82
C ARG A 22 7.31 -0.03 -10.88
N VAL A 23 6.04 0.33 -10.86
CA VAL A 23 5.61 1.73 -10.99
C VAL A 23 6.01 2.56 -9.79
N ALA A 24 5.88 2.01 -8.59
CA ALA A 24 6.24 2.69 -7.35
C ALA A 24 7.74 2.66 -7.06
N ASP A 25 8.50 1.83 -7.76
CA ASP A 25 9.95 1.66 -7.58
C ASP A 25 10.28 1.29 -6.13
N ILE A 26 9.70 0.21 -5.66
CA ILE A 26 9.86 -0.27 -4.30
C ILE A 26 10.51 -1.66 -4.32
N ASN A 27 11.31 -1.95 -3.29
CA ASN A 27 11.92 -3.26 -3.11
C ASN A 27 10.85 -4.35 -3.07
N LEU A 28 11.11 -5.48 -3.75
CA LEU A 28 10.16 -6.57 -3.84
C LEU A 28 9.75 -7.12 -2.47
N LYS A 29 10.70 -7.27 -1.55
CA LYS A 29 10.38 -7.77 -0.21
C LYS A 29 9.43 -6.83 0.53
N THR A 30 9.65 -5.53 0.38
CA THR A 30 8.80 -4.51 1.00
C THR A 30 7.38 -4.57 0.45
N ILE A 31 7.24 -4.64 -0.87
CA ILE A 31 5.90 -4.68 -1.47
C ILE A 31 5.18 -5.99 -1.15
N GLN A 32 5.89 -7.11 -1.08
CA GLN A 32 5.31 -8.38 -0.67
C GLN A 32 4.79 -8.32 0.77
N ALA A 33 5.57 -7.74 1.68
CA ALA A 33 5.16 -7.58 3.07
C ALA A 33 3.90 -6.73 3.18
N ILE A 34 3.87 -5.60 2.48
CA ILE A 34 2.71 -4.69 2.49
C ILE A 34 1.48 -5.36 1.87
N TRP A 35 1.67 -6.09 0.78
CA TRP A 35 0.57 -6.72 0.05
C TRP A 35 -0.10 -7.83 0.88
N HIS A 36 0.70 -8.62 1.57
CA HIS A 36 0.20 -9.79 2.30
C HIS A 36 -0.11 -9.52 3.78
N ASN A 37 0.43 -8.44 4.35
CA ASN A 37 0.22 -8.11 5.74
C ASN A 37 -0.34 -6.70 5.89
N PRO A 38 -1.68 -6.53 6.03
CA PRO A 38 -2.27 -5.21 6.17
C PRO A 38 -1.85 -4.46 7.43
N GLN A 39 -1.22 -5.14 8.39
CA GLN A 39 -0.73 -4.52 9.62
C GLN A 39 0.78 -4.23 9.56
N HIS A 40 1.41 -4.45 8.41
CA HIS A 40 2.82 -4.16 8.23
C HIS A 40 3.11 -2.67 8.47
N ASP A 41 4.17 -2.39 9.21
CA ASP A 41 4.59 -1.02 9.52
C ASP A 41 5.44 -0.46 8.39
N ALA A 42 4.79 0.19 7.45
CA ALA A 42 5.47 0.80 6.30
C ALA A 42 5.78 2.27 6.58
N SER A 43 6.94 2.74 6.10
CA SER A 43 7.31 4.15 6.25
C SER A 43 6.40 5.05 5.41
N LEU A 44 6.26 6.31 5.83
CA LEU A 44 5.51 7.30 5.07
C LEU A 44 6.09 7.49 3.66
N LYS A 45 7.41 7.40 3.53
CA LYS A 45 8.06 7.51 2.22
C LYS A 45 7.59 6.39 1.29
N THR A 46 7.54 5.17 1.79
CA THR A 46 7.07 4.02 1.01
C THR A 46 5.59 4.18 0.63
N LEU A 47 4.76 4.57 1.57
CA LEU A 47 3.33 4.78 1.32
C LEU A 47 3.10 5.92 0.32
N ASP A 48 3.91 6.98 0.39
CA ASP A 48 3.82 8.10 -0.56
C ASP A 48 4.12 7.63 -1.98
N LYS A 49 5.16 6.81 -2.16
CA LYS A 49 5.48 6.24 -3.47
C LYS A 49 4.34 5.40 -4.02
N ILE A 50 3.72 4.59 -3.18
CA ILE A 50 2.59 3.76 -3.58
C ILE A 50 1.39 4.63 -3.95
N ALA A 51 1.08 5.63 -3.14
CA ALA A 51 -0.03 6.54 -3.39
C ALA A 51 0.13 7.26 -4.72
N LYS A 52 1.33 7.75 -5.02
CA LYS A 52 1.62 8.41 -6.29
C LYS A 52 1.48 7.44 -7.46
N ALA A 53 1.95 6.22 -7.32
CA ALA A 53 1.83 5.21 -8.37
C ALA A 53 0.37 4.87 -8.66
N LEU A 54 -0.47 4.82 -7.64
CA LEU A 54 -1.89 4.51 -7.78
C LEU A 54 -2.76 5.73 -8.11
N GLY A 55 -2.20 6.94 -8.00
CA GLY A 55 -2.95 8.16 -8.26
C GLY A 55 -3.99 8.47 -7.19
N VAL A 56 -3.71 8.14 -5.94
CA VAL A 56 -4.61 8.36 -4.80
C VAL A 56 -3.88 9.12 -3.70
N PRO A 57 -4.60 9.79 -2.79
CA PRO A 57 -3.95 10.36 -1.62
C PRO A 57 -3.46 9.28 -0.68
N ILE A 58 -2.40 9.56 0.07
CA ILE A 58 -1.82 8.58 1.01
C ILE A 58 -2.85 8.10 2.04
N THR A 59 -3.79 8.96 2.42
CA THR A 59 -4.85 8.61 3.37
C THR A 59 -5.77 7.52 2.85
N ALA A 60 -5.86 7.33 1.55
CA ALA A 60 -6.65 6.24 0.96
C ALA A 60 -6.04 4.87 1.21
N LEU A 61 -4.75 4.82 1.55
CA LEU A 61 -4.02 3.57 1.79
C LEU A 61 -4.04 3.14 3.26
N ILE A 62 -4.55 3.99 4.14
CA ILE A 62 -4.52 3.75 5.57
C ILE A 62 -5.94 3.75 6.10
N GLU A 63 -6.32 2.68 6.79
CA GLU A 63 -7.60 2.58 7.47
C GLU A 63 -7.37 2.59 8.97
N ASP A 64 -8.11 3.44 9.67
CA ASP A 64 -8.06 3.50 11.12
C ASP A 64 -9.16 2.60 11.67
N VAL A 65 -8.75 1.47 12.25
CA VAL A 65 -9.69 0.49 12.79
C VAL A 65 -9.88 0.77 14.28
N PRO A 66 -11.12 0.94 14.75
CA PRO A 66 -11.36 1.19 16.17
C PRO A 66 -10.86 0.03 17.02
N GLU A 67 -10.28 0.35 18.16
CA GLU A 67 -9.94 -0.63 19.17
C GLU A 67 -11.15 -0.86 20.07
N GLU A 68 -11.39 -2.09 20.37
CA GLU A 68 -12.44 -2.43 21.31
C GLU A 68 -11.86 -2.88 22.65
#